data_2c2500f8d25f473db60d595d18912040
#
_entry.id   2c2500f8d25f473db60d595d18912040
#
_cell.length_a   1.000
_cell.length_b   1.000
_cell.length_c   1.000
_cell.angle_alpha   90.00
_cell.angle_beta   90.00
_cell.angle_gamma   90.00
#
_symmetry.space_group_name_H-M   'P 1'
#
loop_
_entity.id
_entity.type
_entity.pdbx_description
1 polymer ?
#
loop_
_entity_poly.entity_id
_entity_poly.type
_entity_poly.pdbx_seq_one_letter_code
_entity_poly.pdbx_strand_id
1 'polypeptide(L)'
;MTHPETTWVTEAQDVARAVRRRVLDHTLRNNGGYLSQACSSAEILSTLYTHVMRLGPSLAPQVPPAFAGVPGPDGPEVTTGAAYNGPHAPELDRFIFSPVHYALVLYAVLIEVGRLAPSALQLFNKDGSRVELIGAEHSPGHELTAGSLAQAISQAGGIALARKLRGDTGRVWVFLSDGEFQEGQTWEAFAAMSYHSLDNIGVYVDANAQQCDGAMTDVMTVEPLTARLEAFGVAFRE
;
A
#
# COMPACT_ATOMS: atom_id res chain seq x y z
N MET A 1 31.40 10.81 12.76
CA MET A 1 30.57 11.40 11.69
C MET A 1 29.77 10.24 11.10
N THR A 2 28.48 10.12 11.45
CA THR A 2 27.59 9.11 10.88
C THR A 2 27.29 9.52 9.44
N HIS A 3 27.49 8.60 8.49
CA HIS A 3 27.13 8.82 7.09
C HIS A 3 25.62 9.08 6.99
N PRO A 4 25.15 10.07 6.19
CA PRO A 4 23.72 10.35 6.02
C PRO A 4 22.90 9.13 5.56
N GLU A 5 23.51 8.20 4.82
CA GLU A 5 22.92 6.95 4.36
C GLU A 5 22.59 5.98 5.50
N THR A 6 23.32 6.02 6.61
CA THR A 6 23.08 5.13 7.76
C THR A 6 21.84 5.57 8.57
N THR A 7 21.47 6.83 8.50
CA THR A 7 20.39 7.39 9.34
C THR A 7 19.00 6.95 8.89
N TRP A 8 18.71 7.00 7.58
CA TRP A 8 17.38 6.60 7.08
C TRP A 8 17.14 5.10 7.17
N VAL A 9 18.20 4.28 6.96
CA VAL A 9 18.09 2.81 7.12
C VAL A 9 17.74 2.46 8.55
N THR A 10 18.40 3.09 9.53
CA THR A 10 18.09 2.87 10.95
C THR A 10 16.67 3.30 11.28
N GLU A 11 16.21 4.44 10.78
CA GLU A 11 14.85 4.93 10.96
C GLU A 11 13.82 3.94 10.38
N ALA A 12 14.00 3.50 9.14
CA ALA A 12 13.13 2.52 8.52
C ALA A 12 13.08 1.19 9.29
N GLN A 13 14.23 0.71 9.79
CA GLN A 13 14.30 -0.50 10.60
C GLN A 13 13.61 -0.32 11.97
N ASP A 14 13.73 0.84 12.61
CA ASP A 14 13.07 1.12 13.88
C ASP A 14 11.55 1.15 13.70
N VAL A 15 11.06 1.81 12.65
CA VAL A 15 9.64 1.81 12.27
C VAL A 15 9.16 0.39 11.97
N ALA A 16 9.90 -0.40 11.19
CA ALA A 16 9.53 -1.78 10.86
C ALA A 16 9.42 -2.67 12.09
N ARG A 17 10.35 -2.53 13.05
CA ARG A 17 10.26 -3.24 14.34
C ARG A 17 9.03 -2.83 15.15
N ALA A 18 8.71 -1.55 15.18
CA ALA A 18 7.54 -1.02 15.88
C ALA A 18 6.23 -1.51 15.21
N VAL A 19 6.19 -1.54 13.89
CA VAL A 19 5.06 -2.09 13.10
C VAL A 19 4.80 -3.56 13.46
N ARG A 20 5.83 -4.42 13.42
CA ARG A 20 5.67 -5.85 13.79
C ARG A 20 5.19 -6.01 15.21
N ARG A 21 5.76 -5.25 16.15
CA ARG A 21 5.36 -5.28 17.57
C ARG A 21 3.88 -4.89 17.72
N ARG A 22 3.45 -3.83 17.01
CA ARG A 22 2.06 -3.35 17.06
C ARG A 22 1.09 -4.36 16.49
N VAL A 23 1.41 -4.96 15.33
CA VAL A 23 0.57 -5.99 14.70
C VAL A 23 0.50 -7.23 15.59
N LEU A 24 1.61 -7.69 16.16
CA LEU A 24 1.63 -8.82 17.09
C LEU A 24 0.75 -8.56 18.32
N ASP A 25 0.90 -7.39 18.95
CA ASP A 25 0.11 -7.00 20.12
C ASP A 25 -1.39 -6.93 19.80
N HIS A 26 -1.74 -6.38 18.63
CA HIS A 26 -3.13 -6.35 18.16
C HIS A 26 -3.68 -7.76 17.94
N THR A 27 -2.94 -8.63 17.25
CA THR A 27 -3.34 -10.00 16.95
C THR A 27 -3.55 -10.82 18.21
N LEU A 28 -2.66 -10.69 19.19
CA LEU A 28 -2.78 -11.40 20.48
C LEU A 28 -4.01 -10.96 21.29
N ARG A 29 -4.35 -9.67 21.25
CA ARG A 29 -5.50 -9.13 22.01
C ARG A 29 -6.84 -9.42 21.35
N ASN A 30 -6.89 -9.50 20.04
CA ASN A 30 -8.14 -9.60 19.26
C ASN A 30 -8.34 -10.98 18.67
N ASN A 31 -7.46 -11.94 18.93
CA ASN A 31 -7.49 -13.30 18.39
C ASN A 31 -7.70 -13.31 16.86
N GLY A 32 -7.05 -12.41 16.15
CA GLY A 32 -7.19 -12.25 14.70
C GLY A 32 -6.29 -11.16 14.15
N GLY A 33 -6.14 -11.19 12.84
CA GLY A 33 -5.23 -10.33 12.10
C GLY A 33 -4.17 -11.16 11.38
N TYR A 34 -3.62 -10.56 10.34
CA TYR A 34 -2.64 -11.21 9.51
C TYR A 34 -1.23 -10.82 9.95
N LEU A 35 -0.67 -11.55 10.95
CA LEU A 35 0.68 -11.29 11.46
C LEU A 35 1.76 -11.56 10.40
N SER A 36 1.56 -12.58 9.55
CA SER A 36 2.52 -12.96 8.50
C SER A 36 2.86 -11.82 7.57
N GLN A 37 1.88 -11.00 7.18
CA GLN A 37 2.08 -9.85 6.31
C GLN A 37 2.98 -8.79 6.97
N ALA A 38 2.90 -8.61 8.29
CA ALA A 38 3.80 -7.72 9.00
C ALA A 38 5.23 -8.28 9.09
N CYS A 39 5.39 -9.60 9.07
CA CYS A 39 6.71 -10.21 9.07
C CYS A 39 7.47 -9.98 7.76
N SER A 40 6.77 -10.04 6.62
CA SER A 40 7.39 -9.90 5.29
C SER A 40 7.44 -8.45 4.79
N SER A 41 6.39 -7.65 5.00
CA SER A 41 6.24 -6.34 4.35
C SER A 41 6.65 -5.12 5.19
N ALA A 42 6.98 -5.30 6.48
CA ALA A 42 7.21 -4.16 7.37
C ALA A 42 8.36 -3.26 6.90
N GLU A 43 9.48 -3.81 6.42
CA GLU A 43 10.62 -3.04 5.90
C GLU A 43 10.25 -2.29 4.63
N ILE A 44 9.51 -2.93 3.72
CA ILE A 44 9.09 -2.31 2.46
C ILE A 44 8.23 -1.08 2.76
N LEU A 45 7.16 -1.26 3.54
CA LEU A 45 6.23 -0.17 3.86
C LEU A 45 6.88 0.91 4.71
N SER A 46 7.72 0.55 5.69
CA SER A 46 8.47 1.52 6.49
C SER A 46 9.39 2.36 5.62
N THR A 47 10.16 1.72 4.72
CA THR A 47 11.06 2.43 3.79
C THR A 47 10.28 3.35 2.85
N LEU A 48 9.14 2.89 2.33
CA LEU A 48 8.27 3.72 1.50
C LEU A 48 7.83 4.99 2.23
N TYR A 49 7.32 4.87 3.46
CA TYR A 49 6.77 5.99 4.21
C TYR A 49 7.81 6.90 4.85
N THR A 50 9.01 6.42 5.18
CA THR A 50 10.05 7.23 5.84
C THR A 50 11.06 7.83 4.87
N HIS A 51 11.31 7.19 3.71
CA HIS A 51 12.41 7.59 2.84
C HIS A 51 12.05 7.78 1.37
N VAL A 52 11.20 6.91 0.80
CA VAL A 52 10.99 6.87 -0.66
C VAL A 52 9.92 7.86 -1.11
N MET A 53 8.75 7.83 -0.45
CA MET A 53 7.60 8.61 -0.89
C MET A 53 7.69 10.06 -0.45
N ARG A 54 7.48 10.96 -1.39
CA ARG A 54 7.35 12.39 -1.15
C ARG A 54 5.88 12.73 -0.92
N LEU A 55 5.42 12.49 0.31
CA LEU A 55 4.06 12.75 0.74
C LEU A 55 3.96 14.11 1.45
N GLY A 56 2.80 14.76 1.30
CA GLY A 56 2.45 15.93 2.10
C GLY A 56 2.04 15.59 3.54
N PRO A 57 1.78 16.58 4.38
CA PRO A 57 1.20 16.35 5.71
C PRO A 57 -0.16 15.68 5.57
N SER A 58 -0.52 14.81 6.52
CA SER A 58 -1.85 14.22 6.55
C SER A 58 -2.92 15.30 6.69
N LEU A 59 -3.97 15.22 5.88
CA LEU A 59 -5.15 16.09 5.94
C LEU A 59 -6.30 15.41 6.69
N ALA A 60 -6.14 14.14 7.07
CA ALA A 60 -7.14 13.36 7.75
C ALA A 60 -7.08 13.53 9.27
N PRO A 61 -8.20 13.32 9.99
CA PRO A 61 -8.19 13.27 11.44
C PRO A 61 -7.40 12.06 11.94
N GLN A 62 -6.68 12.23 13.06
CA GLN A 62 -5.87 11.18 13.69
C GLN A 62 -6.68 9.92 14.07
N VAL A 63 -7.96 10.09 14.39
CA VAL A 63 -8.92 8.99 14.60
C VAL A 63 -9.99 9.12 13.53
N PRO A 64 -10.16 8.09 12.66
CA PRO A 64 -11.17 8.14 11.61
C PRO A 64 -12.58 8.32 12.20
N PRO A 65 -13.42 9.19 11.62
CA PRO A 65 -14.82 9.24 11.99
C PRO A 65 -15.54 7.95 11.56
N ALA A 66 -16.73 7.72 12.11
CA ALA A 66 -17.57 6.62 11.66
C ALA A 66 -17.85 6.71 10.16
N PHE A 67 -18.06 5.57 9.54
CA PHE A 67 -18.48 5.49 8.14
C PHE A 67 -19.91 5.99 8.00
N ALA A 68 -20.08 7.07 7.26
CA ALA A 68 -21.36 7.75 7.12
C ALA A 68 -22.24 7.22 5.96
N GLY A 69 -21.77 6.19 5.27
CA GLY A 69 -22.44 5.61 4.10
C GLY A 69 -21.71 5.92 2.79
N VAL A 70 -22.24 5.35 1.70
CA VAL A 70 -21.70 5.56 0.37
C VAL A 70 -22.01 6.98 -0.10
N PRO A 71 -21.05 7.72 -0.68
CA PRO A 71 -21.27 9.05 -1.23
C PRO A 71 -22.36 9.04 -2.33
N GLY A 72 -23.20 10.06 -2.32
CA GLY A 72 -24.28 10.24 -3.31
C GLY A 72 -24.66 11.72 -3.43
N PRO A 73 -25.57 12.07 -4.36
CA PRO A 73 -25.96 13.48 -4.57
C PRO A 73 -26.46 14.19 -3.30
N ASP A 74 -27.13 13.44 -2.43
CA ASP A 74 -27.65 13.93 -1.14
C ASP A 74 -26.93 13.25 0.04
N GLY A 75 -25.81 12.58 -0.22
CA GLY A 75 -25.05 11.80 0.75
C GLY A 75 -23.96 12.59 1.46
N PRO A 76 -23.24 11.94 2.39
CA PRO A 76 -22.14 12.57 3.10
C PRO A 76 -21.01 12.97 2.17
N GLU A 77 -20.24 13.98 2.61
CA GLU A 77 -19.04 14.42 1.91
C GLU A 77 -18.03 13.25 1.77
N VAL A 78 -17.41 13.14 0.60
CA VAL A 78 -16.44 12.09 0.30
C VAL A 78 -15.16 12.36 1.09
N THR A 79 -14.95 11.64 2.18
CA THR A 79 -13.65 11.58 2.84
C THR A 79 -12.91 10.32 2.36
N THR A 80 -11.87 10.49 1.57
CA THR A 80 -11.05 9.36 1.09
C THR A 80 -9.94 9.03 2.07
N GLY A 81 -9.56 7.76 2.14
CA GLY A 81 -8.39 7.30 2.88
C GLY A 81 -7.08 7.90 2.36
N ALA A 82 -7.07 8.37 1.12
CA ALA A 82 -5.97 9.12 0.51
C ALA A 82 -5.55 10.35 1.31
N ALA A 83 -6.48 10.99 2.04
CA ALA A 83 -6.17 12.16 2.88
C ALA A 83 -5.09 11.87 3.96
N TYR A 84 -4.94 10.61 4.37
CA TYR A 84 -3.86 10.19 5.28
C TYR A 84 -2.48 10.28 4.62
N ASN A 85 -2.39 10.15 3.29
CA ASN A 85 -1.16 10.30 2.53
C ASN A 85 -0.85 11.78 2.17
N GLY A 86 -1.80 12.67 2.40
CA GLY A 86 -1.66 14.11 2.15
C GLY A 86 -2.42 14.59 0.92
N PRO A 87 -2.19 15.84 0.48
CA PRO A 87 -2.88 16.41 -0.67
C PRO A 87 -2.46 15.77 -2.00
N HIS A 88 -3.36 15.77 -2.97
CA HIS A 88 -3.09 15.32 -4.34
C HIS A 88 -2.46 16.46 -5.19
N ALA A 89 -1.29 16.96 -4.76
CA ALA A 89 -0.59 18.00 -5.50
C ALA A 89 0.26 17.40 -6.65
N PRO A 90 0.50 18.17 -7.74
CA PRO A 90 1.27 17.69 -8.91
C PRO A 90 2.67 17.20 -8.58
N GLU A 91 3.32 17.80 -7.58
CA GLU A 91 4.68 17.49 -7.14
C GLU A 91 4.77 16.38 -6.08
N LEU A 92 3.64 16.01 -5.46
CA LEU A 92 3.59 14.98 -4.42
C LEU A 92 3.27 13.62 -5.01
N ASP A 93 3.74 12.59 -4.34
CA ASP A 93 3.55 11.21 -4.77
C ASP A 93 2.15 10.68 -4.41
N ARG A 94 1.75 9.62 -5.09
CA ARG A 94 0.54 8.83 -4.80
C ARG A 94 0.96 7.44 -4.37
N PHE A 95 0.22 6.86 -3.44
CA PHE A 95 0.47 5.51 -2.96
C PHE A 95 -0.74 4.61 -3.18
N ILE A 96 -0.55 3.56 -3.94
CA ILE A 96 -1.58 2.57 -4.25
C ILE A 96 -1.26 1.27 -3.54
N PHE A 97 -2.12 0.93 -2.60
CA PHE A 97 -2.00 -0.27 -1.78
C PHE A 97 -2.93 -1.35 -2.33
N SER A 98 -2.36 -2.36 -2.99
CA SER A 98 -3.14 -3.36 -3.72
C SER A 98 -3.63 -4.52 -2.85
N PRO A 99 -2.81 -5.20 -2.02
CA PRO A 99 -3.27 -6.32 -1.24
C PRO A 99 -4.02 -5.85 0.00
N VAL A 100 -5.29 -5.43 -0.17
CA VAL A 100 -6.09 -4.79 0.90
C VAL A 100 -6.22 -5.62 2.18
N HIS A 101 -6.02 -6.94 2.12
CA HIS A 101 -5.96 -7.81 3.29
C HIS A 101 -4.70 -7.58 4.16
N TYR A 102 -3.73 -6.80 3.69
CA TYR A 102 -2.60 -6.29 4.47
C TYR A 102 -2.96 -5.00 5.25
N ALA A 103 -4.22 -4.58 5.28
CA ALA A 103 -4.63 -3.28 5.85
C ALA A 103 -4.12 -3.04 7.28
N LEU A 104 -4.09 -4.07 8.15
CA LEU A 104 -3.58 -3.94 9.52
C LEU A 104 -2.11 -3.47 9.55
N VAL A 105 -1.28 -3.97 8.63
CA VAL A 105 0.13 -3.54 8.52
C VAL A 105 0.21 -2.09 8.08
N LEU A 106 -0.60 -1.69 7.10
CA LEU A 106 -0.66 -0.30 6.64
C LEU A 106 -1.07 0.64 7.78
N TYR A 107 -2.11 0.28 8.55
CA TYR A 107 -2.52 1.09 9.71
C TYR A 107 -1.41 1.19 10.75
N ALA A 108 -0.68 0.09 11.01
CA ALA A 108 0.44 0.11 11.92
C ALA A 108 1.54 1.07 11.43
N VAL A 109 1.87 1.05 10.13
CA VAL A 109 2.83 2.01 9.55
C VAL A 109 2.35 3.44 9.70
N LEU A 110 1.09 3.73 9.35
CA LEU A 110 0.51 5.09 9.50
C LEU A 110 0.59 5.60 10.94
N ILE A 111 0.44 4.71 11.93
CA ILE A 111 0.59 5.06 13.36
C ILE A 111 2.05 5.38 13.66
N GLU A 112 2.99 4.54 13.25
CA GLU A 112 4.41 4.74 13.57
C GLU A 112 5.00 5.98 12.89
N VAL A 113 4.46 6.38 11.72
CA VAL A 113 4.87 7.63 11.06
C VAL A 113 3.99 8.84 11.43
N GLY A 114 3.12 8.72 12.45
CA GLY A 114 2.34 9.84 13.01
C GLY A 114 1.16 10.31 12.16
N ARG A 115 0.69 9.51 11.20
CA ARG A 115 -0.46 9.85 10.33
C ARG A 115 -1.80 9.33 10.86
N LEU A 116 -1.77 8.37 11.79
CA LEU A 116 -2.94 7.77 12.43
C LEU A 116 -2.68 7.64 13.93
N ALA A 117 -3.69 7.85 14.77
CA ALA A 117 -3.53 7.66 16.21
C ALA A 117 -3.53 6.16 16.60
N PRO A 118 -2.75 5.75 17.62
CA PRO A 118 -2.78 4.37 18.13
C PRO A 118 -4.17 3.88 18.54
N SER A 119 -5.01 4.79 19.03
CA SER A 119 -6.41 4.49 19.42
C SER A 119 -7.30 4.10 18.24
N ALA A 120 -6.94 4.44 17.01
CA ALA A 120 -7.70 4.04 15.82
C ALA A 120 -7.78 2.51 15.67
N LEU A 121 -6.78 1.75 16.13
CA LEU A 121 -6.85 0.28 16.11
C LEU A 121 -7.93 -0.31 17.04
N GLN A 122 -8.47 0.47 17.98
CA GLN A 122 -9.63 0.04 18.76
C GLN A 122 -10.90 -0.02 17.91
N LEU A 123 -10.90 0.63 16.74
CA LEU A 123 -11.98 0.62 15.76
C LEU A 123 -11.81 -0.49 14.71
N PHE A 124 -10.70 -1.24 14.76
CA PHE A 124 -10.38 -2.23 13.73
C PHE A 124 -11.51 -3.26 13.58
N ASN A 125 -12.01 -3.37 12.36
CA ASN A 125 -13.07 -4.29 11.94
C ASN A 125 -14.36 -4.25 12.79
N LYS A 126 -14.69 -3.07 13.35
CA LYS A 126 -15.97 -2.84 14.05
C LYS A 126 -16.99 -2.26 13.08
N ASP A 127 -18.25 -2.59 13.34
CA ASP A 127 -19.39 -2.08 12.58
C ASP A 127 -19.37 -0.54 12.51
N GLY A 128 -19.52 -0.01 11.30
CA GLY A 128 -19.48 1.43 11.04
C GLY A 128 -18.09 2.07 11.15
N SER A 129 -17.03 1.27 11.30
CA SER A 129 -15.66 1.76 11.28
C SER A 129 -15.14 1.90 9.85
N ARG A 130 -14.16 2.80 9.67
CA ARG A 130 -13.34 2.91 8.46
C ARG A 130 -12.00 2.18 8.60
N VAL A 131 -11.68 1.65 9.77
CA VAL A 131 -10.48 0.87 10.04
C VAL A 131 -10.82 -0.60 9.82
N GLU A 132 -10.89 -0.98 8.57
CA GLU A 132 -11.42 -2.27 8.14
C GLU A 132 -10.31 -3.31 7.94
N LEU A 133 -10.65 -4.59 8.10
CA LEU A 133 -9.76 -5.72 7.80
C LEU A 133 -9.44 -5.78 6.29
N ILE A 134 -10.44 -5.52 5.46
CA ILE A 134 -10.29 -5.41 4.00
C ILE A 134 -10.54 -3.95 3.66
N GLY A 135 -9.48 -3.19 3.46
CA GLY A 135 -9.58 -1.75 3.24
C GLY A 135 -10.19 -1.36 1.89
N ALA A 136 -10.84 -0.21 1.88
CA ALA A 136 -11.39 0.42 0.69
C ALA A 136 -10.98 1.91 0.64
N GLU A 137 -11.37 2.67 -0.38
CA GLU A 137 -10.95 4.06 -0.56
C GLU A 137 -11.28 5.00 0.61
N HIS A 138 -12.17 4.61 1.52
CA HIS A 138 -12.46 5.35 2.73
C HIS A 138 -11.62 4.93 3.95
N SER A 139 -10.89 3.81 3.83
CA SER A 139 -10.03 3.30 4.90
C SER A 139 -8.69 4.03 4.94
N PRO A 140 -8.11 4.31 6.13
CA PRO A 140 -6.88 5.09 6.24
C PRO A 140 -5.75 4.60 5.34
N GLY A 141 -5.18 5.50 4.54
CA GLY A 141 -4.05 5.22 3.65
C GLY A 141 -4.41 4.55 2.32
N HIS A 142 -5.67 4.12 2.12
CA HIS A 142 -6.13 3.57 0.84
C HIS A 142 -6.58 4.70 -0.08
N GLU A 143 -6.02 4.77 -1.28
CA GLU A 143 -6.34 5.80 -2.27
C GLU A 143 -7.39 5.36 -3.28
N LEU A 144 -7.69 4.06 -3.31
CA LEU A 144 -8.72 3.46 -4.16
C LEU A 144 -9.21 2.14 -3.55
N THR A 145 -10.34 1.65 -4.07
CA THR A 145 -10.86 0.32 -3.72
C THR A 145 -10.19 -0.74 -4.59
N ALA A 146 -9.53 -1.71 -3.94
CA ALA A 146 -8.75 -2.77 -4.57
C ALA A 146 -9.03 -4.16 -3.97
N GLY A 147 -10.28 -4.44 -3.60
CA GLY A 147 -10.67 -5.71 -2.98
C GLY A 147 -10.45 -6.95 -3.86
N SER A 148 -10.49 -6.79 -5.18
CA SER A 148 -10.11 -7.82 -6.13
C SER A 148 -8.63 -7.70 -6.46
N LEU A 149 -7.87 -8.78 -6.28
CA LEU A 149 -6.43 -8.82 -6.55
C LEU A 149 -6.12 -8.39 -7.99
N ALA A 150 -4.95 -7.80 -8.19
CA ALA A 150 -4.45 -7.31 -9.48
C ALA A 150 -5.19 -6.12 -10.10
N GLN A 151 -6.29 -5.64 -9.55
CA GLN A 151 -7.01 -4.49 -10.13
C GLN A 151 -6.31 -3.15 -9.86
N ALA A 152 -5.69 -3.01 -8.69
CA ALA A 152 -5.05 -1.76 -8.30
C ALA A 152 -3.87 -1.36 -9.19
N ILE A 153 -3.12 -2.32 -9.72
CA ILE A 153 -1.97 -2.02 -10.60
C ILE A 153 -2.44 -1.38 -11.92
N SER A 154 -3.57 -1.83 -12.47
CA SER A 154 -4.18 -1.22 -13.67
C SER A 154 -4.68 0.20 -13.38
N GLN A 155 -5.33 0.41 -12.23
CA GLN A 155 -5.79 1.74 -11.80
C GLN A 155 -4.59 2.69 -11.57
N ALA A 156 -3.52 2.18 -10.95
CA ALA A 156 -2.27 2.93 -10.75
C ALA A 156 -1.62 3.33 -12.09
N GLY A 157 -1.61 2.43 -13.07
CA GLY A 157 -1.16 2.72 -14.44
C GLY A 157 -1.97 3.85 -15.07
N GLY A 158 -3.30 3.85 -14.91
CA GLY A 158 -4.18 4.94 -15.37
C GLY A 158 -3.87 6.27 -14.69
N ILE A 159 -3.64 6.27 -13.37
CA ILE A 159 -3.24 7.46 -12.62
C ILE A 159 -1.86 7.97 -13.10
N ALA A 160 -0.89 7.07 -13.28
CA ALA A 160 0.45 7.42 -13.76
C ALA A 160 0.40 8.02 -15.17
N LEU A 161 -0.40 7.45 -16.07
CA LEU A 161 -0.62 7.99 -17.42
C LEU A 161 -1.24 9.40 -17.37
N ALA A 162 -2.29 9.59 -16.58
CA ALA A 162 -2.94 10.88 -16.42
C ALA A 162 -1.97 11.94 -15.87
N ARG A 163 -1.14 11.59 -14.89
CA ARG A 163 -0.11 12.48 -14.33
C ARG A 163 0.96 12.83 -15.37
N LYS A 164 1.44 11.84 -16.14
CA LYS A 164 2.40 12.05 -17.24
C LYS A 164 1.85 13.01 -18.28
N LEU A 165 0.58 12.84 -18.69
CA LEU A 165 -0.07 13.72 -19.67
C LEU A 165 -0.26 15.17 -19.17
N ARG A 166 -0.41 15.36 -17.85
CA ARG A 166 -0.50 16.68 -17.22
C ARG A 166 0.86 17.32 -16.94
N GLY A 167 1.94 16.56 -17.04
CA GLY A 167 3.28 17.04 -16.66
C GLY A 167 3.50 17.11 -15.16
N ASP A 168 2.75 16.35 -14.36
CA ASP A 168 2.96 16.23 -12.92
C ASP A 168 4.32 15.58 -12.64
N THR A 169 5.03 16.05 -11.60
CA THR A 169 6.39 15.58 -11.26
C THR A 169 6.42 14.53 -10.15
N GLY A 170 5.33 14.39 -9.39
CA GLY A 170 5.18 13.33 -8.39
C GLY A 170 4.99 11.96 -9.04
N ARG A 171 5.45 10.92 -8.37
CA ARG A 171 5.37 9.52 -8.84
C ARG A 171 4.13 8.81 -8.30
N VAL A 172 3.82 7.67 -8.89
CA VAL A 172 2.85 6.71 -8.35
C VAL A 172 3.62 5.51 -7.82
N TRP A 173 3.46 5.21 -6.55
CA TRP A 173 4.06 4.05 -5.90
C TRP A 173 2.99 3.01 -5.67
N VAL A 174 3.26 1.76 -6.04
CA VAL A 174 2.33 0.65 -5.90
C VAL A 174 2.96 -0.42 -5.03
N PHE A 175 2.22 -0.90 -4.05
CA PHE A 175 2.59 -2.07 -3.28
C PHE A 175 1.73 -3.25 -3.70
N LEU A 176 2.36 -4.35 -4.09
CA LEU A 176 1.73 -5.61 -4.52
C LEU A 176 2.18 -6.77 -3.63
N SER A 177 1.40 -7.83 -3.62
CA SER A 177 1.84 -9.17 -3.19
C SER A 177 2.25 -10.03 -4.39
N ASP A 178 3.10 -11.03 -4.17
CA ASP A 178 3.51 -11.97 -5.22
C ASP A 178 2.34 -12.83 -5.75
N GLY A 179 1.35 -13.13 -4.90
CA GLY A 179 0.12 -13.82 -5.31
C GLY A 179 -0.69 -13.08 -6.38
N GLU A 180 -0.57 -11.75 -6.48
CA GLU A 180 -1.25 -10.96 -7.52
C GLU A 180 -0.69 -11.24 -8.93
N PHE A 181 0.51 -11.80 -9.05
CA PHE A 181 1.08 -12.23 -10.33
C PHE A 181 0.51 -13.55 -10.86
N GLN A 182 -0.35 -14.22 -10.11
CA GLN A 182 -1.17 -15.33 -10.61
C GLN A 182 -2.38 -14.84 -11.42
N GLU A 183 -2.73 -13.55 -11.29
CA GLU A 183 -3.81 -12.91 -12.03
C GLU A 183 -3.32 -12.39 -13.39
N GLY A 184 -4.04 -12.71 -14.48
CA GLY A 184 -3.70 -12.25 -15.83
C GLY A 184 -3.66 -10.72 -15.95
N GLN A 185 -4.53 -10.03 -15.22
CA GLN A 185 -4.63 -8.58 -15.24
C GLN A 185 -3.35 -7.87 -14.78
N THR A 186 -2.55 -8.48 -13.88
CA THR A 186 -1.24 -7.94 -13.50
C THR A 186 -0.33 -7.83 -14.73
N TRP A 187 -0.25 -8.86 -15.54
CA TRP A 187 0.58 -8.89 -16.75
C TRP A 187 0.07 -7.94 -17.83
N GLU A 188 -1.25 -7.83 -18.00
CA GLU A 188 -1.88 -6.85 -18.90
C GLU A 188 -1.54 -5.42 -18.47
N ALA A 189 -1.52 -5.14 -17.16
CA ALA A 189 -1.12 -3.84 -16.63
C ALA A 189 0.34 -3.52 -16.96
N PHE A 190 1.27 -4.45 -16.78
CA PHE A 190 2.68 -4.26 -17.13
C PHE A 190 2.86 -4.06 -18.64
N ALA A 191 2.13 -4.80 -19.48
CA ALA A 191 2.13 -4.59 -20.93
C ALA A 191 1.68 -3.16 -21.30
N ALA A 192 0.59 -2.68 -20.70
CA ALA A 192 0.06 -1.33 -20.94
C ALA A 192 1.03 -0.25 -20.43
N MET A 193 1.62 -0.42 -19.24
CA MET A 193 2.60 0.51 -18.69
C MET A 193 3.86 0.61 -19.58
N SER A 194 4.33 -0.53 -20.08
CA SER A 194 5.44 -0.61 -21.02
C SER A 194 5.11 0.12 -22.33
N TYR A 195 3.96 -0.17 -22.93
CA TYR A 195 3.50 0.47 -24.16
C TYR A 195 3.42 1.99 -24.05
N HIS A 196 2.90 2.49 -22.93
CA HIS A 196 2.80 3.93 -22.67
C HIS A 196 4.08 4.54 -22.09
N SER A 197 5.15 3.76 -21.96
CA SER A 197 6.45 4.18 -21.41
C SER A 197 6.29 4.93 -20.09
N LEU A 198 5.55 4.36 -19.14
CA LEU A 198 5.28 4.98 -17.85
C LEU A 198 6.51 4.87 -16.94
N ASP A 199 7.33 5.91 -16.93
CA ASP A 199 8.56 6.04 -16.13
C ASP A 199 8.33 6.71 -14.77
N ASN A 200 7.10 7.16 -14.52
CA ASN A 200 6.67 7.83 -13.31
C ASN A 200 5.91 6.91 -12.31
N ILE A 201 5.98 5.59 -12.51
CA ILE A 201 5.42 4.58 -11.61
C ILE A 201 6.53 3.70 -11.05
N GLY A 202 6.46 3.37 -9.76
CA GLY A 202 7.33 2.41 -9.11
C GLY A 202 6.50 1.33 -8.42
N VAL A 203 6.91 0.08 -8.53
CA VAL A 203 6.19 -1.07 -7.98
C VAL A 203 7.07 -1.78 -6.97
N TYR A 204 6.56 -2.01 -5.78
CA TYR A 204 7.18 -2.83 -4.74
C TYR A 204 6.35 -4.10 -4.56
N VAL A 205 7.01 -5.23 -4.53
CA VAL A 205 6.37 -6.55 -4.41
C VAL A 205 6.84 -7.22 -3.13
N ASP A 206 5.91 -7.62 -2.28
CA ASP A 206 6.19 -8.53 -1.17
C ASP A 206 6.28 -9.96 -1.71
N ALA A 207 7.50 -10.35 -2.09
CA ALA A 207 7.81 -11.67 -2.66
C ALA A 207 8.10 -12.67 -1.53
N ASN A 208 7.08 -12.98 -0.73
CA ASN A 208 7.21 -13.83 0.46
C ASN A 208 7.01 -15.33 0.17
N ALA A 209 6.72 -15.69 -1.07
CA ALA A 209 6.49 -17.06 -1.54
C ALA A 209 5.36 -17.81 -0.82
N GLN A 210 4.40 -17.08 -0.25
CA GLN A 210 3.24 -17.62 0.47
C GLN A 210 1.94 -17.05 -0.07
N GLN A 211 0.89 -17.84 -0.04
CA GLN A 211 -0.47 -17.41 -0.27
C GLN A 211 -1.44 -18.12 0.69
N CYS A 212 -2.74 -17.81 0.61
CA CYS A 212 -3.73 -18.34 1.56
C CYS A 212 -3.75 -19.86 1.65
N ASP A 213 -3.54 -20.56 0.54
CA ASP A 213 -3.64 -22.02 0.45
C ASP A 213 -2.32 -22.75 0.68
N GLY A 214 -1.23 -22.04 0.94
CA GLY A 214 0.07 -22.64 1.24
C GLY A 214 1.25 -21.95 0.54
N ALA A 215 2.35 -22.70 0.42
CA ALA A 215 3.52 -22.19 -0.27
C ALA A 215 3.23 -21.97 -1.77
N MET A 216 3.77 -20.90 -2.32
CA MET A 216 3.61 -20.57 -3.75
C MET A 216 4.01 -21.72 -4.69
N THR A 217 5.03 -22.49 -4.31
CA THR A 217 5.51 -23.67 -5.07
C THR A 217 4.48 -24.78 -5.15
N ASP A 218 3.63 -24.92 -4.13
CA ASP A 218 2.68 -26.02 -4.02
C ASP A 218 1.33 -25.67 -4.66
N VAL A 219 1.04 -24.38 -4.79
CA VAL A 219 -0.23 -23.91 -5.36
C VAL A 219 -0.06 -23.52 -6.82
N MET A 220 0.65 -22.43 -7.10
CA MET A 220 0.97 -22.00 -8.46
C MET A 220 2.14 -21.01 -8.44
N THR A 221 3.33 -21.45 -8.84
CA THR A 221 4.50 -20.58 -8.87
C THR A 221 4.41 -19.51 -9.94
N VAL A 222 4.85 -18.31 -9.61
CA VAL A 222 5.00 -17.19 -10.56
C VAL A 222 6.43 -17.04 -11.07
N GLU A 223 7.34 -17.88 -10.56
CA GLU A 223 8.75 -17.86 -10.95
C GLU A 223 9.00 -18.32 -12.40
N PRO A 224 10.02 -17.83 -13.06
CA PRO A 224 10.95 -16.78 -12.62
C PRO A 224 10.33 -15.38 -12.80
N LEU A 225 9.95 -14.73 -11.70
CA LEU A 225 9.22 -13.45 -11.73
C LEU A 225 10.07 -12.33 -12.38
N THR A 226 11.33 -12.23 -11.99
CA THR A 226 12.27 -11.22 -12.54
C THR A 226 12.35 -11.31 -14.06
N ALA A 227 12.61 -12.49 -14.61
CA ALA A 227 12.75 -12.68 -16.07
C ALA A 227 11.44 -12.36 -16.82
N ARG A 228 10.29 -12.63 -16.21
CA ARG A 228 8.98 -12.28 -16.79
C ARG A 228 8.78 -10.77 -16.85
N LEU A 229 9.13 -10.05 -15.77
CA LEU A 229 9.03 -8.57 -15.72
C LEU A 229 10.03 -7.91 -16.67
N GLU A 230 11.25 -8.42 -16.77
CA GLU A 230 12.27 -7.94 -17.72
C GLU A 230 11.77 -8.03 -19.17
N ALA A 231 11.01 -9.08 -19.52
CA ALA A 231 10.43 -9.22 -20.86
C ALA A 231 9.42 -8.12 -21.21
N PHE A 232 8.84 -7.43 -20.23
CA PHE A 232 8.02 -6.23 -20.42
C PHE A 232 8.85 -4.92 -20.44
N GLY A 233 10.18 -5.01 -20.35
CA GLY A 233 11.06 -3.83 -20.29
C GLY A 233 11.05 -3.12 -18.94
N VAL A 234 10.62 -3.79 -17.88
CA VAL A 234 10.64 -3.26 -16.50
C VAL A 234 12.08 -3.30 -15.98
N ALA A 235 12.55 -2.17 -15.46
CA ALA A 235 13.81 -2.15 -14.71
C ALA A 235 13.56 -2.76 -13.32
N PHE A 236 14.17 -3.92 -13.08
CA PHE A 236 14.00 -4.67 -11.85
C PHE A 236 15.22 -4.53 -10.93
N ARG A 237 14.98 -4.57 -9.61
CA ARG A 237 16.00 -4.66 -8.57
C ARG A 237 15.47 -5.53 -7.43
N GLU A 238 16.28 -6.48 -7.00
CA GLU A 238 16.10 -7.24 -5.75
C GLU A 238 16.73 -6.52 -4.57
#